data_b18046971f4fd59735b705b0e166f299
#
_entry.id   b18046971f4fd59735b705b0e166f299
#
_cell.length_a   1.000
_cell.length_b   1.000
_cell.length_c   1.000
_cell.angle_alpha   90.00
_cell.angle_beta   90.00
_cell.angle_gamma   90.00
#
_symmetry.space_group_name_H-M   'P 1'
#
loop_
_entity.id
_entity.type
_entity.pdbx_description
1 polymer ?
#
loop_
_entity_poly.entity_id
_entity_poly.type
_entity_poly.pdbx_seq_one_letter_code
_entity_poly.pdbx_strand_id
1 'polypeptide(L)'
;MFVAWTTTTQRSDADRLAKGAVEARLAACAQVDGPVTSYYHWEGKLEEAEEFRVWFKYLPGNASALSGWVHNHHPFATPQWIEVSAENVGEKYLSWAIANSTSAPFPRQKPR
;
A
#
# COMPACT_ATOMS: atom_id res chain seq x y z
N MET A 1 2.82 -11.53 6.82
CA MET A 1 2.68 -10.08 6.53
C MET A 1 3.15 -9.80 5.12
N PHE A 2 2.42 -8.96 4.44
CA PHE A 2 2.78 -8.51 3.09
C PHE A 2 3.25 -7.07 3.15
N VAL A 3 4.09 -6.70 2.19
CA VAL A 3 4.51 -5.33 1.95
C VAL A 3 4.23 -5.02 0.49
N ALA A 4 3.58 -3.90 0.23
CA ALA A 4 3.33 -3.47 -1.14
C ALA A 4 3.69 -2.00 -1.28
N TRP A 5 3.98 -1.58 -2.50
CA TRP A 5 4.26 -0.16 -2.71
C TRP A 5 3.70 0.32 -4.04
N THR A 6 3.44 1.62 -4.04
CA THR A 6 3.01 2.36 -5.21
C THR A 6 3.76 3.68 -5.25
N THR A 7 3.62 4.41 -6.33
CA THR A 7 4.25 5.72 -6.48
C THR A 7 3.23 6.75 -6.93
N THR A 8 3.47 8.01 -6.55
CA THR A 8 2.67 9.14 -7.02
C THR A 8 3.62 10.27 -7.38
N THR A 9 3.17 11.21 -8.23
CA THR A 9 3.97 12.38 -8.55
C THR A 9 3.83 13.50 -7.53
N GLN A 10 2.72 13.53 -6.80
CA GLN A 10 2.47 14.55 -5.78
C GLN A 10 2.59 13.93 -4.40
N ARG A 11 3.34 14.60 -3.52
CA ARG A 11 3.46 14.16 -2.13
C ARG A 11 2.09 14.08 -1.46
N SER A 12 1.20 15.03 -1.78
CA SER A 12 -0.12 15.06 -1.19
C SER A 12 -0.94 13.81 -1.51
N ASP A 13 -0.79 13.29 -2.73
CA ASP A 13 -1.47 12.03 -3.10
C ASP A 13 -0.89 10.85 -2.33
N ALA A 14 0.43 10.81 -2.18
CA ALA A 14 1.09 9.76 -1.41
C ALA A 14 0.61 9.79 0.05
N ASP A 15 0.57 10.97 0.65
CA ASP A 15 0.13 11.12 2.04
C ASP A 15 -1.33 10.68 2.19
N ARG A 16 -2.18 11.03 1.23
CA ARG A 16 -3.60 10.67 1.26
C ARG A 16 -3.79 9.16 1.19
N LEU A 17 -3.04 8.49 0.31
CA LEU A 17 -3.12 7.03 0.21
C LEU A 17 -2.61 6.36 1.48
N ALA A 18 -1.48 6.82 1.99
CA ALA A 18 -0.89 6.23 3.19
C ALA A 18 -1.81 6.39 4.40
N LYS A 19 -2.25 7.60 4.64
CA LYS A 19 -3.09 7.90 5.81
C LYS A 19 -4.44 7.21 5.70
N GLY A 20 -5.05 7.24 4.52
CA GLY A 20 -6.37 6.63 4.33
C GLY A 20 -6.37 5.13 4.54
N ALA A 21 -5.33 4.45 4.06
CA ALA A 21 -5.23 3.00 4.23
C ALA A 21 -5.10 2.62 5.70
N VAL A 22 -4.34 3.40 6.46
CA VAL A 22 -4.15 3.14 7.89
C VAL A 22 -5.41 3.50 8.67
N GLU A 23 -6.05 4.61 8.34
CA GLU A 23 -7.30 4.99 8.99
C GLU A 23 -8.38 3.93 8.80
N ALA A 24 -8.43 3.32 7.63
CA ALA A 24 -9.38 2.26 7.34
C ALA A 24 -8.95 0.91 7.92
N ARG A 25 -7.79 0.85 8.54
CA ARG A 25 -7.21 -0.37 9.12
C ARG A 25 -6.99 -1.48 8.11
N LEU A 26 -6.89 -1.11 6.84
CA LEU A 26 -6.53 -2.05 5.77
C LEU A 26 -5.02 -2.31 5.79
N ALA A 27 -4.24 -1.31 6.19
CA ALA A 27 -2.82 -1.46 6.44
C ALA A 27 -2.54 -1.15 7.90
N ALA A 28 -1.65 -1.90 8.51
CA ALA A 28 -1.23 -1.63 9.88
C ALA A 28 -0.31 -0.42 9.94
N CYS A 29 0.47 -0.24 8.88
CA CYS A 29 1.45 0.85 8.80
C CYS A 29 1.61 1.25 7.36
N ALA A 30 1.83 2.54 7.11
CA ALA A 30 2.19 3.02 5.79
C ALA A 30 3.26 4.08 5.96
N GLN A 31 4.21 4.10 5.03
CA GLN A 31 5.33 5.03 5.07
C GLN A 31 5.48 5.66 3.70
N VAL A 32 5.85 6.94 3.70
CA VAL A 32 6.04 7.70 2.48
C VAL A 32 7.49 8.17 2.44
N ASP A 33 8.15 7.96 1.31
CA ASP A 33 9.48 8.49 1.11
C ASP A 33 9.61 9.05 -0.30
N GLY A 34 10.68 9.78 -0.51
CA GLY A 34 10.97 10.42 -1.77
C GLY A 34 11.33 11.88 -1.58
N PRO A 35 11.54 12.62 -2.68
CA PRO A 35 11.31 12.14 -4.04
C PRO A 35 12.40 11.18 -4.52
N VAL A 36 12.01 10.26 -5.38
CA VAL A 36 12.95 9.39 -6.09
C VAL A 36 12.82 9.70 -7.57
N THR A 37 13.87 9.47 -8.33
CA THR A 37 13.83 9.65 -9.77
C THR A 37 13.50 8.31 -10.40
N SER A 38 12.43 8.29 -11.19
CA SER A 38 11.98 7.10 -11.89
C SER A 38 12.23 7.26 -13.38
N TYR A 39 12.73 6.21 -14.01
CA TYR A 39 12.97 6.16 -15.44
C TYR A 39 12.12 5.03 -16.03
N TYR A 40 11.36 5.34 -17.07
CA TYR A 40 10.48 4.34 -17.68
C TYR A 40 10.06 4.80 -19.07
N HIS A 41 9.57 3.87 -19.87
CA HIS A 41 9.01 4.21 -21.18
C HIS A 41 7.51 4.41 -21.04
N TRP A 42 7.02 5.46 -21.65
CA TRP A 42 5.59 5.74 -21.71
C TRP A 42 5.28 6.25 -23.10
N GLU A 43 4.37 5.56 -23.79
CA GLU A 43 3.98 5.91 -25.16
C GLU A 43 5.18 6.04 -26.08
N GLY A 44 6.11 5.11 -25.95
CA GLY A 44 7.29 5.05 -26.80
C GLY A 44 8.41 6.01 -26.47
N LYS A 45 8.26 6.78 -25.40
CA LYS A 45 9.28 7.76 -25.00
C LYS A 45 9.88 7.38 -23.66
N LEU A 46 11.17 7.66 -23.52
CA LEU A 46 11.82 7.54 -22.23
C LEU A 46 11.43 8.73 -21.36
N GLU A 47 10.85 8.44 -20.21
CA GLU A 47 10.45 9.45 -19.24
C GLU A 47 11.38 9.46 -18.06
N GLU A 48 11.56 10.61 -17.48
CA GLU A 48 12.26 10.78 -16.21
C GLU A 48 11.34 11.61 -15.33
N ALA A 49 10.94 11.06 -14.21
CA ALA A 49 9.98 11.74 -13.34
C ALA A 49 10.40 11.61 -11.90
N GLU A 50 10.10 12.65 -11.11
CA GLU A 50 10.25 12.55 -9.66
C GLU A 50 8.96 12.01 -9.09
N GLU A 51 9.11 11.05 -8.19
CA GLU A 51 7.96 10.38 -7.60
C GLU A 51 8.15 10.15 -6.12
N PHE A 52 7.05 10.02 -5.41
CA PHE A 52 7.03 9.65 -3.99
C PHE A 52 6.52 8.22 -3.88
N ARG A 53 7.14 7.44 -2.99
CA ARG A 53 6.76 6.04 -2.80
C ARG A 53 5.93 5.91 -1.54
N VAL A 54 4.89 5.07 -1.61
CA VAL A 54 4.08 4.72 -0.46
C VAL A 54 4.26 3.24 -0.23
N TRP A 55 4.68 2.88 0.97
CA TRP A 55 4.91 1.50 1.39
C TRP A 55 3.82 1.12 2.38
N PHE A 56 3.12 0.03 2.11
CA PHE A 56 2.07 -0.47 2.98
C PHE A 56 2.52 -1.78 3.60
N LYS A 57 2.27 -1.94 4.90
CA LYS A 57 2.53 -3.19 5.61
C LYS A 57 1.21 -3.67 6.15
N TYR A 58 0.82 -4.90 5.81
CA TYR A 58 -0.54 -5.35 6.06
C TYR A 58 -0.61 -6.86 6.16
N LEU A 59 -1.73 -7.34 6.67
CA LEU A 59 -1.97 -8.77 6.83
C LEU A 59 -2.47 -9.36 5.51
N PRO A 60 -2.10 -10.61 5.22
CA PRO A 60 -2.54 -11.26 3.98
C PRO A 60 -4.05 -11.24 3.78
N GLY A 61 -4.82 -11.34 4.86
CA GLY A 61 -6.28 -11.32 4.77
C GLY A 61 -6.84 -10.02 4.23
N ASN A 62 -6.08 -8.93 4.29
CA ASN A 62 -6.51 -7.63 3.79
C ASN A 62 -5.95 -7.30 2.40
N ALA A 63 -5.23 -8.22 1.78
CA ALA A 63 -4.52 -7.93 0.54
C ALA A 63 -5.47 -7.47 -0.57
N SER A 64 -6.54 -8.20 -0.79
CA SER A 64 -7.50 -7.86 -1.85
C SER A 64 -8.19 -6.54 -1.57
N ALA A 65 -8.61 -6.32 -0.33
CA ALA A 65 -9.31 -5.10 0.05
C ALA A 65 -8.39 -3.89 -0.06
N LEU A 66 -7.14 -4.00 0.37
CA LEU A 66 -6.19 -2.90 0.28
C LEU A 66 -5.88 -2.57 -1.18
N SER A 67 -5.61 -3.59 -1.99
CA SER A 67 -5.31 -3.38 -3.40
C SER A 67 -6.47 -2.66 -4.10
N GLY A 68 -7.69 -3.12 -3.85
CA GLY A 68 -8.88 -2.48 -4.44
C GLY A 68 -9.03 -1.04 -3.98
N TRP A 69 -8.81 -0.79 -2.69
CA TRP A 69 -8.93 0.55 -2.15
C TRP A 69 -7.89 1.50 -2.76
N VAL A 70 -6.63 1.04 -2.85
CA VAL A 70 -5.56 1.86 -3.43
C VAL A 70 -5.85 2.17 -4.89
N HIS A 71 -6.25 1.17 -5.67
CA HIS A 71 -6.53 1.39 -7.09
C HIS A 71 -7.71 2.35 -7.29
N ASN A 72 -8.72 2.29 -6.43
CA ASN A 72 -9.86 3.21 -6.51
C ASN A 72 -9.49 4.65 -6.17
N HIS A 73 -8.47 4.85 -5.35
CA HIS A 73 -8.11 6.19 -4.87
C HIS A 73 -6.84 6.73 -5.53
N HIS A 74 -6.20 5.93 -6.37
CA HIS A 74 -4.95 6.33 -7.01
C HIS A 74 -5.22 7.31 -8.15
N PRO A 75 -4.38 8.36 -8.31
CA PRO A 75 -4.59 9.32 -9.39
C PRO A 75 -4.24 8.79 -10.78
N PHE A 76 -3.48 7.69 -10.87
CA PHE A 76 -3.07 7.14 -12.16
C PHE A 76 -4.04 6.09 -12.64
N ALA A 77 -4.21 6.01 -13.96
CA ALA A 77 -4.99 4.93 -14.57
C ALA A 77 -4.26 3.59 -14.47
N THR A 78 -2.92 3.63 -14.53
CA THR A 78 -2.09 2.43 -14.45
C THR A 78 -1.06 2.61 -13.35
N PRO A 79 -1.46 2.45 -12.08
CA PRO A 79 -0.53 2.67 -10.98
C PRO A 79 0.43 1.51 -10.83
N GLN A 80 1.63 1.81 -10.33
CA GLN A 80 2.52 0.76 -9.88
C GLN A 80 1.89 0.10 -8.66
N TRP A 81 1.88 -1.22 -8.65
CA TRP A 81 1.45 -1.97 -7.47
C TRP A 81 2.23 -3.27 -7.45
N ILE A 82 3.07 -3.40 -6.44
CA ILE A 82 3.89 -4.60 -6.27
C ILE A 82 3.69 -5.07 -4.84
N GLU A 83 3.38 -6.34 -4.69
CA GLU A 83 3.14 -6.94 -3.39
C GLU A 83 4.16 -8.06 -3.18
N VAL A 84 4.82 -8.06 -2.04
CA VAL A 84 5.76 -9.10 -1.67
C VAL A 84 5.41 -9.65 -0.30
N SER A 85 5.74 -10.91 -0.07
CA SER A 85 5.52 -11.54 1.22
C SER A 85 6.78 -11.39 2.05
N ALA A 86 6.62 -10.91 3.30
CA ALA A 86 7.73 -10.85 4.23
C ALA A 86 7.98 -12.26 4.76
N GLU A 87 9.19 -12.74 4.55
CA GLU A 87 9.55 -14.09 4.97
C GLU A 87 9.66 -14.19 6.49
N ASN A 88 10.02 -13.10 7.13
CA ASN A 88 10.21 -13.08 8.57
C ASN A 88 9.78 -11.70 9.09
N VAL A 89 9.03 -11.69 10.18
CA VAL A 89 8.56 -10.46 10.81
C VAL A 89 8.78 -10.62 12.31
N GLY A 90 9.32 -9.58 12.93
CA GLY A 90 9.50 -9.59 14.39
C GLY A 90 8.19 -9.91 15.10
N GLU A 91 8.25 -10.76 16.10
CA GLU A 91 7.04 -11.28 16.75
C GLU A 91 6.19 -10.17 17.36
N LYS A 92 6.83 -9.24 18.06
CA LYS A 92 6.12 -8.13 18.70
C LYS A 92 5.49 -7.21 17.68
N TYR A 93 6.20 -6.97 16.58
CA TYR A 93 5.68 -6.12 15.52
C TYR A 93 4.48 -6.77 14.84
N LEU A 94 4.55 -8.07 14.59
CA LEU A 94 3.44 -8.79 13.98
C LEU A 94 2.21 -8.77 14.89
N SER A 95 2.39 -8.99 16.18
CA SER A 95 1.29 -8.91 17.14
C SER A 95 0.64 -7.54 17.16
N TRP A 96 1.48 -6.50 17.11
CA TRP A 96 0.98 -5.13 17.04
C TRP A 96 0.18 -4.90 15.75
N ALA A 97 0.68 -5.40 14.62
CA ALA A 97 0.02 -5.24 13.34
C ALA A 97 -1.35 -5.92 13.34
N ILE A 98 -1.43 -7.11 13.91
CA ILE A 98 -2.69 -7.84 13.99
C ILE A 98 -3.69 -7.05 14.83
N ALA A 99 -3.26 -6.52 15.95
CA ALA A 99 -4.14 -5.78 16.85
C ALA A 99 -4.65 -4.48 16.23
N ASN A 100 -3.94 -3.94 15.26
CA ASN A 100 -4.26 -2.65 14.65
C ASN A 100 -4.78 -2.75 13.23
N SER A 101 -5.13 -3.95 12.78
CA SER A 101 -5.69 -4.18 11.46
C SER A 101 -7.13 -4.62 11.60
N THR A 102 -7.92 -4.32 10.57
CA THR A 102 -9.27 -4.86 10.53
C THR A 102 -9.17 -6.35 10.28
N SER A 103 -10.12 -7.11 10.83
CA SER A 103 -10.18 -8.50 10.47
C SER A 103 -10.63 -8.60 9.03
N ALA A 104 -10.37 -9.76 8.46
CA ALA A 104 -10.64 -9.99 7.06
C ALA A 104 -12.02 -9.47 6.73
N PRO A 105 -12.11 -8.72 5.68
CA PRO A 105 -13.33 -8.01 5.37
C PRO A 105 -14.38 -8.93 4.84
N PHE A 106 -14.32 -9.99 5.05
CA PHE A 106 -15.35 -10.77 4.58
C PHE A 106 -15.74 -11.65 5.59
N PRO A 107 -16.13 -11.31 5.23
CA PRO A 107 -16.60 -11.45 5.83
C PRO A 107 -16.68 -12.00 6.54
N ARG A 108 -16.50 -11.90 6.62
CA ARG A 108 -16.54 -12.29 7.22
C ARG A 108 -16.90 -12.78 7.89
N GLN A 109 -16.74 -12.80 8.04
CA GLN A 109 -16.88 -13.31 8.69
C GLN A 109 -17.89 -13.54 9.24
N LYS A 110 -18.23 -14.07 9.43
CA LYS A 110 -19.11 -14.37 9.94
C LYS A 110 -19.24 -14.62 11.05
N PRO A 111 -19.85 -14.28 11.43
CA PRO A 111 -19.86 -14.42 12.75
C PRO A 111 -19.84 -15.78 13.10
N ARG A 112 -19.57 -16.08 13.85
CA ARG A 112 -19.44 -17.28 14.11
C ARG A 112 -20.21 -17.72 15.13
#